data_05d5200f379d70f5dff7c598b2db08df
#
_entry.id   05d5200f379d70f5dff7c598b2db08df
#
_cell.length_a   1.000
_cell.length_b   1.000
_cell.length_c   1.000
_cell.angle_alpha   90.00
_cell.angle_beta   90.00
_cell.angle_gamma   90.00
#
_symmetry.space_group_name_H-M   'P 1'
#
loop_
_entity.id
_entity.type
_entity.pdbx_description
1 polymer ?
#
loop_
_entity_poly.entity_id
_entity_poly.type
_entity_poly.pdbx_seq_one_letter_code
_entity_poly.pdbx_strand_id
1 'polypeptide(L)'
;MTLFRIPAPDSDRCDAGRAPLSSSRATGVVAPDTLATGGWAVLLLAMALLASPATAQPLDYPTTRSVDSVDVYHGTRVHDPYQWLEDLDSEATADWVQRQNDLTFDYLDGIPERNPLRQRLTELWNYPKMSVPQRRGDRVFFNRNDGLQNQSTVYVRPAGDGEARVLLNPNTWSEDGTVALSAFSPSPDGRYVAYGKSESGSDWKTLYVMDVSSGEAMRDTIRWVKFSNPTWTEDGEGFFYGRYPEPQEGEAYEAKTTGQSIYYHELGTKQSEDRLVYERPDNPKLGFSVDVTHDGRYLVVEASEGTSPKSEVYLKDLTADSTEATTPEGFFPLIEGFDAQYNVRGSDGSTFFVETNLDAPTGRIVAVDAENPARETWTTIVPEREDAVVKDADVIG
;
A
#
# COMPACT_ATOMS: atom_id res chain seq x y z
N MET A 1 -14.58 25.26 -15.58
CA MET A 1 -14.51 25.78 -14.21
C MET A 1 -14.37 24.56 -13.32
N THR A 2 -13.12 24.19 -13.08
CA THR A 2 -12.77 22.95 -12.36
C THR A 2 -13.06 23.13 -10.87
N LEU A 3 -13.91 22.27 -10.32
CA LEU A 3 -14.32 22.32 -8.89
C LEU A 3 -13.49 21.29 -8.11
N PHE A 4 -12.70 21.77 -7.16
CA PHE A 4 -12.06 20.90 -6.15
C PHE A 4 -13.06 20.56 -5.05
N ARG A 5 -13.24 19.28 -4.77
CA ARG A 5 -14.04 18.81 -3.64
C ARG A 5 -13.11 18.34 -2.52
N ILE A 6 -13.05 19.14 -1.46
CA ILE A 6 -12.41 18.73 -0.20
C ILE A 6 -13.53 18.06 0.64
N PRO A 7 -13.40 16.82 1.11
CA PRO A 7 -14.37 16.22 2.01
C PRO A 7 -14.44 17.04 3.31
N ALA A 8 -15.64 17.44 3.69
CA ALA A 8 -15.87 18.15 4.96
C ALA A 8 -15.54 17.22 6.13
N PRO A 9 -14.91 17.71 7.20
CA PRO A 9 -14.69 16.92 8.40
C PRO A 9 -16.05 16.56 9.00
N ASP A 10 -16.20 15.27 9.33
CA ASP A 10 -17.37 14.68 9.96
C ASP A 10 -17.55 15.29 11.36
N SER A 11 -18.46 16.27 11.49
CA SER A 11 -18.70 17.06 12.73
C SER A 11 -19.53 16.32 13.79
N ASP A 12 -19.90 15.05 13.57
CA ASP A 12 -20.88 14.34 14.40
C ASP A 12 -20.30 13.25 15.32
N ARG A 13 -19.04 13.34 15.72
CA ARG A 13 -18.47 12.41 16.71
C ARG A 13 -17.62 13.08 17.78
N CYS A 14 -18.19 13.96 18.57
CA CYS A 14 -17.67 14.32 19.90
C CYS A 14 -18.78 14.95 20.76
N ASP A 15 -19.76 14.17 21.18
CA ASP A 15 -20.61 14.54 22.31
C ASP A 15 -20.87 13.30 23.18
N ALA A 16 -19.95 13.02 24.07
CA ALA A 16 -20.12 12.05 25.15
C ALA A 16 -19.56 12.64 26.46
N GLY A 17 -20.43 13.32 27.22
CA GLY A 17 -20.41 13.22 28.66
C GLY A 17 -19.36 14.04 29.41
N ARG A 18 -19.51 15.37 29.47
CA ARG A 18 -19.01 16.13 30.62
C ARG A 18 -20.16 16.38 31.61
N ALA A 19 -20.15 15.64 32.71
CA ALA A 19 -20.96 15.96 33.88
C ALA A 19 -20.39 17.21 34.60
N PRO A 20 -21.23 18.14 35.08
CA PRO A 20 -20.74 19.33 35.78
C PRO A 20 -20.38 19.00 37.22
N LEU A 21 -19.15 19.38 37.63
CA LEU A 21 -18.74 19.40 39.02
C LEU A 21 -19.44 20.57 39.74
N SER A 22 -20.43 20.26 40.58
CA SER A 22 -21.00 21.20 41.50
C SER A 22 -20.13 21.35 42.74
N SER A 23 -19.66 22.57 43.00
CA SER A 23 -19.01 22.98 44.23
C SER A 23 -20.05 23.21 45.33
N SER A 24 -20.04 22.41 46.39
CA SER A 24 -20.66 22.81 47.65
C SER A 24 -19.63 22.80 48.79
N ARG A 25 -19.33 23.99 49.28
CA ARG A 25 -18.66 24.20 50.59
C ARG A 25 -19.61 23.80 51.69
N ALA A 26 -19.13 22.93 52.60
CA ALA A 26 -19.67 22.85 53.95
C ALA A 26 -18.51 22.63 54.91
N THR A 27 -18.33 23.65 55.75
CA THR A 27 -17.45 23.64 56.91
C THR A 27 -18.13 22.87 58.04
N GLY A 28 -17.42 21.90 58.62
CA GLY A 28 -17.84 21.23 59.83
C GLY A 28 -16.65 20.56 60.47
N VAL A 29 -16.06 21.24 61.46
CA VAL A 29 -15.00 20.68 62.31
C VAL A 29 -15.67 19.79 63.38
N VAL A 30 -15.32 18.50 63.42
CA VAL A 30 -15.54 17.62 64.56
C VAL A 30 -14.24 16.87 64.83
N ALA A 31 -13.76 16.97 66.08
CA ALA A 31 -12.51 16.40 66.58
C ALA A 31 -12.60 14.85 66.74
N PRO A 32 -11.49 14.14 66.92
CA PRO A 32 -11.36 12.73 66.63
C PRO A 32 -11.67 11.81 67.79
N ASP A 33 -12.42 10.76 67.50
CA ASP A 33 -12.42 9.58 68.42
C ASP A 33 -11.41 8.54 67.85
N THR A 34 -10.40 8.36 68.67
CA THR A 34 -9.43 7.29 68.56
C THR A 34 -10.07 5.95 68.90
N LEU A 35 -9.98 4.99 67.94
CA LEU A 35 -9.94 3.53 68.15
C LEU A 35 -10.47 2.78 66.93
N ALA A 36 -9.60 2.53 65.94
CA ALA A 36 -9.69 1.38 64.99
C ALA A 36 -8.55 1.36 63.93
N THR A 37 -7.31 1.65 64.32
CA THR A 37 -6.17 1.64 63.37
C THR A 37 -5.48 0.28 63.20
N GLY A 38 -5.90 -0.73 63.95
CA GLY A 38 -5.26 -2.07 63.92
C GLY A 38 -5.76 -3.00 62.79
N GLY A 39 -7.03 -2.85 62.36
CA GLY A 39 -7.64 -3.78 61.42
C GLY A 39 -7.25 -3.55 59.93
N TRP A 40 -7.08 -2.29 59.56
CA TRP A 40 -6.75 -1.93 58.19
C TRP A 40 -5.29 -2.21 57.82
N ALA A 41 -4.35 -2.06 58.80
CA ALA A 41 -2.94 -2.39 58.56
C ALA A 41 -2.71 -3.89 58.36
N VAL A 42 -3.47 -4.75 59.03
CA VAL A 42 -3.41 -6.21 58.85
C VAL A 42 -4.04 -6.62 57.51
N LEU A 43 -5.11 -5.94 57.04
CA LEU A 43 -5.75 -6.22 55.77
C LEU A 43 -4.88 -5.78 54.57
N LEU A 44 -4.20 -4.65 54.68
CA LEU A 44 -3.26 -4.17 53.66
C LEU A 44 -1.98 -5.02 53.61
N LEU A 45 -1.50 -5.50 54.76
CA LEU A 45 -0.37 -6.42 54.78
C LEU A 45 -0.72 -7.80 54.24
N ALA A 46 -1.94 -8.29 54.49
CA ALA A 46 -2.45 -9.53 53.90
C ALA A 46 -2.67 -9.42 52.39
N MET A 47 -3.15 -8.28 51.85
CA MET A 47 -3.21 -8.03 50.43
C MET A 47 -1.85 -7.90 49.74
N ALA A 48 -0.85 -7.31 50.41
CA ALA A 48 0.52 -7.21 49.91
C ALA A 48 1.24 -8.57 49.86
N LEU A 49 0.88 -9.50 50.74
CA LEU A 49 1.43 -10.86 50.75
C LEU A 49 0.79 -11.80 49.71
N LEU A 50 -0.36 -11.43 49.13
CA LEU A 50 -1.04 -12.15 48.03
C LEU A 50 -0.63 -11.67 46.64
N ALA A 51 0.09 -10.56 46.54
CA ALA A 51 0.70 -10.12 45.28
C ALA A 51 1.99 -10.95 45.07
N SER A 52 1.85 -12.22 44.70
CA SER A 52 2.95 -12.98 44.11
C SER A 52 3.44 -12.22 42.89
N PRO A 53 4.72 -11.85 42.77
CA PRO A 53 5.22 -11.35 41.51
C PRO A 53 4.96 -12.43 40.47
N ALA A 54 4.21 -12.12 39.46
CA ALA A 54 4.10 -12.98 38.28
C ALA A 54 5.49 -13.03 37.66
N THR A 55 6.30 -13.99 38.09
CA THR A 55 7.58 -14.30 37.44
C THR A 55 7.18 -14.91 36.09
N ALA A 56 7.37 -14.15 35.02
CA ALA A 56 7.29 -14.72 33.68
C ALA A 56 8.23 -15.92 33.64
N GLN A 57 7.69 -17.11 33.45
CA GLN A 57 8.53 -18.29 33.24
C GLN A 57 9.31 -18.08 31.93
N PRO A 58 10.63 -18.20 31.93
CA PRO A 58 11.39 -18.13 30.70
C PRO A 58 10.92 -19.26 29.79
N LEU A 59 10.60 -18.92 28.55
CA LEU A 59 10.29 -19.92 27.52
C LEU A 59 11.57 -20.73 27.22
N ASP A 60 11.41 -22.06 27.11
CA ASP A 60 12.50 -22.95 26.71
C ASP A 60 12.59 -22.99 25.18
N TYR A 61 13.37 -22.05 24.63
CA TYR A 61 13.53 -21.92 23.18
C TYR A 61 14.27 -23.12 22.58
N PRO A 62 13.82 -23.65 21.43
CA PRO A 62 14.54 -24.68 20.71
C PRO A 62 15.98 -24.26 20.40
N THR A 63 16.94 -25.13 20.67
CA THR A 63 18.35 -24.86 20.39
C THR A 63 18.56 -24.65 18.90
N THR A 64 19.11 -23.47 18.52
CA THR A 64 19.46 -23.16 17.14
C THR A 64 20.87 -23.67 16.83
N ARG A 65 21.03 -24.43 15.77
CA ARG A 65 22.35 -24.89 15.30
C ARG A 65 23.19 -23.67 14.91
N SER A 66 24.45 -23.65 15.34
CA SER A 66 25.43 -22.68 14.87
C SER A 66 26.45 -23.33 13.93
N VAL A 67 26.91 -22.58 12.95
CA VAL A 67 27.96 -22.97 11.99
C VAL A 67 29.14 -21.99 12.10
N ASP A 68 30.31 -22.43 11.67
CA ASP A 68 31.51 -21.57 11.60
C ASP A 68 31.55 -20.90 10.21
N SER A 69 30.66 -19.89 10.04
CA SER A 69 30.61 -19.07 8.82
C SER A 69 31.11 -17.66 9.10
N VAL A 70 31.77 -17.07 8.14
CA VAL A 70 32.43 -15.76 8.24
C VAL A 70 32.29 -14.99 6.94
N ASP A 71 31.60 -13.87 6.99
CA ASP A 71 31.54 -12.91 5.90
C ASP A 71 32.66 -11.87 5.99
N VAL A 72 32.98 -11.26 4.85
CA VAL A 72 33.95 -10.17 4.79
C VAL A 72 33.33 -8.94 4.19
N TYR A 73 33.08 -7.92 5.03
CA TYR A 73 32.57 -6.62 4.61
C TYR A 73 33.67 -5.57 4.68
N HIS A 74 34.03 -5.00 3.54
CA HIS A 74 35.09 -3.97 3.46
C HIS A 74 36.41 -4.36 4.14
N GLY A 75 36.80 -5.65 4.03
CA GLY A 75 37.99 -6.19 4.66
C GLY A 75 37.85 -6.57 6.14
N THR A 76 36.68 -6.35 6.76
CA THR A 76 36.37 -6.76 8.13
C THR A 76 35.68 -8.12 8.12
N ARG A 77 36.21 -9.06 8.92
CA ARG A 77 35.58 -10.38 9.10
C ARG A 77 34.44 -10.28 10.12
N VAL A 78 33.28 -10.73 9.72
CA VAL A 78 32.06 -10.78 10.56
C VAL A 78 31.65 -12.24 10.66
N HIS A 79 31.54 -12.77 11.89
CA HIS A 79 31.04 -14.12 12.11
C HIS A 79 29.53 -14.12 12.02
N ASP A 80 28.96 -14.99 11.20
CA ASP A 80 27.55 -15.26 11.10
C ASP A 80 27.24 -16.75 11.35
N PRO A 81 27.05 -17.15 12.62
CA PRO A 81 26.79 -18.55 12.96
C PRO A 81 25.45 -19.06 12.47
N TYR A 82 24.57 -18.20 11.97
CA TYR A 82 23.22 -18.52 11.54
C TYR A 82 22.99 -18.30 10.04
N GLN A 83 24.03 -18.08 9.27
CA GLN A 83 23.96 -17.88 7.81
C GLN A 83 23.17 -18.97 7.07
N TRP A 84 23.16 -20.21 7.60
CA TRP A 84 22.39 -21.30 7.05
C TRP A 84 20.87 -21.08 7.02
N LEU A 85 20.35 -20.13 7.82
CA LEU A 85 18.93 -19.73 7.82
C LEU A 85 18.56 -18.85 6.61
N GLU A 86 19.53 -18.31 5.89
CA GLU A 86 19.31 -17.55 4.65
C GLU A 86 18.85 -18.45 3.50
N ASP A 87 19.18 -19.74 3.53
CA ASP A 87 18.64 -20.72 2.60
C ASP A 87 17.20 -21.09 3.00
N LEU A 88 16.24 -20.30 2.46
CA LEU A 88 14.83 -20.40 2.79
C LEU A 88 14.17 -21.70 2.28
N ASP A 89 14.76 -22.34 1.25
CA ASP A 89 14.25 -23.54 0.63
C ASP A 89 14.80 -24.82 1.25
N SER A 90 15.75 -24.71 2.21
CA SER A 90 16.34 -25.88 2.86
C SER A 90 15.41 -26.54 3.87
N GLU A 91 15.43 -27.88 3.93
CA GLU A 91 14.72 -28.63 4.97
C GLU A 91 15.15 -28.22 6.38
N ALA A 92 16.42 -27.85 6.57
CA ALA A 92 16.95 -27.46 7.88
C ALA A 92 16.31 -26.15 8.38
N THR A 93 16.11 -25.17 7.50
CA THR A 93 15.41 -23.92 7.80
C THR A 93 13.93 -24.19 8.05
N ALA A 94 13.26 -24.99 7.23
CA ALA A 94 11.87 -25.39 7.43
C ALA A 94 11.65 -26.08 8.79
N ASP A 95 12.50 -27.03 9.18
CA ASP A 95 12.46 -27.70 10.47
C ASP A 95 12.69 -26.75 11.64
N TRP A 96 13.58 -25.77 11.48
CA TRP A 96 13.82 -24.76 12.50
C TRP A 96 12.59 -23.87 12.68
N VAL A 97 12.01 -23.38 11.59
CA VAL A 97 10.78 -22.56 11.59
C VAL A 97 9.64 -23.32 12.28
N GLN A 98 9.46 -24.63 11.94
CA GLN A 98 8.40 -25.44 12.55
C GLN A 98 8.56 -25.52 14.07
N ARG A 99 9.77 -25.82 14.58
CA ARG A 99 10.02 -25.89 16.04
C ARG A 99 9.82 -24.55 16.75
N GLN A 100 10.16 -23.43 16.13
CA GLN A 100 9.89 -22.08 16.67
C GLN A 100 8.38 -21.80 16.69
N ASN A 101 7.66 -22.19 15.65
CA ASN A 101 6.22 -22.05 15.58
C ASN A 101 5.49 -22.90 16.62
N ASP A 102 5.93 -24.15 16.83
CA ASP A 102 5.33 -25.04 17.84
C ASP A 102 5.39 -24.38 19.23
N LEU A 103 6.57 -23.89 19.65
CA LEU A 103 6.71 -23.18 20.91
C LEU A 103 5.84 -21.91 20.97
N THR A 104 5.81 -21.14 19.90
CA THR A 104 5.05 -19.88 19.82
C THR A 104 3.55 -20.15 19.95
N PHE A 105 3.04 -21.10 19.21
CA PHE A 105 1.60 -21.43 19.22
C PHE A 105 1.19 -22.09 20.55
N ASP A 106 2.00 -22.97 21.12
CA ASP A 106 1.74 -23.56 22.43
C ASP A 106 1.60 -22.47 23.51
N TYR A 107 2.51 -21.48 23.49
CA TYR A 107 2.44 -20.34 24.39
C TYR A 107 1.19 -19.49 24.16
N LEU A 108 0.94 -19.11 22.90
CA LEU A 108 -0.21 -18.26 22.54
C LEU A 108 -1.55 -18.94 22.83
N ASP A 109 -1.66 -20.25 22.58
CA ASP A 109 -2.87 -21.02 22.85
C ASP A 109 -3.15 -21.20 24.33
N GLY A 110 -2.09 -21.11 25.17
CA GLY A 110 -2.19 -21.09 26.61
C GLY A 110 -2.72 -19.77 27.20
N ILE A 111 -2.83 -18.69 26.43
CA ILE A 111 -3.34 -17.40 26.91
C ILE A 111 -4.88 -17.43 27.02
N PRO A 112 -5.45 -17.30 28.25
CA PRO A 112 -6.91 -17.41 28.43
C PRO A 112 -7.72 -16.39 27.66
N GLU A 113 -7.20 -15.18 27.43
CA GLU A 113 -7.86 -14.09 26.75
C GLU A 113 -7.85 -14.23 25.22
N ARG A 114 -7.01 -15.09 24.65
CA ARG A 114 -6.85 -15.24 23.21
C ARG A 114 -8.15 -15.61 22.52
N ASN A 115 -8.86 -16.61 23.00
CA ASN A 115 -10.11 -17.06 22.40
C ASN A 115 -11.26 -16.05 22.54
N PRO A 116 -11.51 -15.44 23.72
CA PRO A 116 -12.45 -14.33 23.85
C PRO A 116 -12.13 -13.15 22.92
N LEU A 117 -10.86 -12.75 22.81
CA LEU A 117 -10.43 -11.69 21.89
C LEU A 117 -10.66 -12.06 20.44
N ARG A 118 -10.28 -13.28 20.03
CA ARG A 118 -10.53 -13.77 18.67
C ARG A 118 -12.02 -13.76 18.34
N GLN A 119 -12.86 -14.27 19.23
CA GLN A 119 -14.30 -14.25 19.04
C GLN A 119 -14.83 -12.82 18.89
N ARG A 120 -14.39 -11.90 19.76
CA ARG A 120 -14.83 -10.49 19.68
C ARG A 120 -14.38 -9.81 18.40
N LEU A 121 -13.14 -10.03 17.97
CA LEU A 121 -12.62 -9.52 16.70
C LEU A 121 -13.39 -10.09 15.51
N THR A 122 -13.69 -11.40 15.53
CA THR A 122 -14.50 -12.05 14.49
C THR A 122 -15.88 -11.43 14.40
N GLU A 123 -16.59 -11.23 15.51
CA GLU A 123 -17.88 -10.55 15.54
C GLU A 123 -17.83 -9.13 14.97
N LEU A 124 -16.80 -8.35 15.37
CA LEU A 124 -16.63 -6.96 14.91
C LEU A 124 -16.27 -6.89 13.43
N TRP A 125 -15.52 -7.88 12.92
CA TRP A 125 -15.05 -7.88 11.53
C TRP A 125 -16.04 -8.49 10.54
N ASN A 126 -17.00 -9.27 11.06
CA ASN A 126 -17.99 -10.00 10.26
C ASN A 126 -19.14 -9.09 9.83
N TYR A 127 -18.86 -8.17 8.90
CA TYR A 127 -19.87 -7.34 8.24
C TYR A 127 -19.55 -7.22 6.74
N PRO A 128 -20.56 -7.07 5.89
CA PRO A 128 -20.34 -6.89 4.46
C PRO A 128 -19.59 -5.59 4.19
N LYS A 129 -18.55 -5.69 3.34
CA LYS A 129 -17.68 -4.57 2.93
C LYS A 129 -17.74 -4.44 1.42
N MET A 130 -17.80 -3.22 0.93
CA MET A 130 -17.77 -2.93 -0.50
C MET A 130 -16.88 -1.70 -0.74
N SER A 131 -16.06 -1.75 -1.80
CA SER A 131 -15.28 -0.59 -2.23
C SER A 131 -16.16 0.46 -2.91
N VAL A 132 -15.62 1.65 -3.08
CA VAL A 132 -16.20 2.65 -4.00
C VAL A 132 -16.26 2.03 -5.40
N PRO A 133 -17.41 2.06 -6.09
CA PRO A 133 -17.52 1.55 -7.45
C PRO A 133 -16.74 2.41 -8.43
N GLN A 134 -16.02 1.78 -9.35
CA GLN A 134 -15.27 2.42 -10.41
C GLN A 134 -15.98 2.20 -11.76
N ARG A 135 -16.38 3.27 -12.42
CA ARG A 135 -16.95 3.19 -13.76
C ARG A 135 -15.85 3.26 -14.82
N ARG A 136 -15.93 2.35 -15.81
CA ARG A 136 -15.12 2.38 -17.05
C ARG A 136 -16.03 2.00 -18.21
N GLY A 137 -16.15 2.89 -19.16
CA GLY A 137 -17.12 2.74 -20.27
C GLY A 137 -18.53 2.43 -19.74
N ASP A 138 -19.10 1.35 -20.24
CA ASP A 138 -20.46 0.89 -19.87
C ASP A 138 -20.46 -0.11 -18.71
N ARG A 139 -19.40 -0.20 -17.92
CA ARG A 139 -19.24 -1.13 -16.81
C ARG A 139 -18.86 -0.43 -15.53
N VAL A 140 -19.24 -1.08 -14.42
CA VAL A 140 -18.92 -0.66 -13.06
C VAL A 140 -18.27 -1.82 -12.35
N PHE A 141 -17.06 -1.60 -11.86
CA PHE A 141 -16.25 -2.55 -11.11
C PHE A 141 -16.25 -2.20 -9.63
N PHE A 142 -16.31 -3.20 -8.77
CA PHE A 142 -16.22 -3.00 -7.32
C PHE A 142 -15.78 -4.28 -6.62
N ASN A 143 -15.18 -4.11 -5.45
CA ASN A 143 -14.80 -5.20 -4.57
C ASN A 143 -15.89 -5.41 -3.53
N ARG A 144 -16.17 -6.66 -3.20
CA ARG A 144 -17.08 -7.03 -2.13
C ARG A 144 -16.48 -8.16 -1.30
N ASN A 145 -16.64 -8.05 0.02
CA ASN A 145 -16.33 -9.11 0.99
C ASN A 145 -17.57 -9.31 1.85
N ASP A 146 -18.06 -10.54 1.94
CA ASP A 146 -19.31 -10.85 2.68
C ASP A 146 -19.10 -10.89 4.21
N GLY A 147 -17.89 -10.61 4.69
CA GLY A 147 -17.55 -10.51 6.11
C GLY A 147 -16.19 -11.11 6.41
N LEU A 148 -16.08 -12.43 6.41
CA LEU A 148 -14.87 -13.17 6.83
C LEU A 148 -14.13 -13.85 5.69
N GLN A 149 -14.43 -13.53 4.43
CA GLN A 149 -13.62 -14.01 3.31
C GLN A 149 -12.18 -13.52 3.46
N ASN A 150 -11.21 -14.37 3.15
CA ASN A 150 -9.78 -14.05 3.24
C ASN A 150 -9.44 -12.82 2.39
N GLN A 151 -9.98 -12.77 1.17
CA GLN A 151 -9.83 -11.65 0.25
C GLN A 151 -11.18 -11.18 -0.30
N SER A 152 -11.27 -9.92 -0.70
CA SER A 152 -12.45 -9.41 -1.41
C SER A 152 -12.54 -10.01 -2.80
N THR A 153 -13.76 -10.28 -3.22
CA THR A 153 -14.08 -10.72 -4.58
C THR A 153 -14.38 -9.52 -5.46
N VAL A 154 -13.85 -9.50 -6.67
CA VAL A 154 -14.11 -8.43 -7.66
C VAL A 154 -15.36 -8.75 -8.44
N TYR A 155 -16.26 -7.79 -8.51
CA TYR A 155 -17.51 -7.86 -9.26
C TYR A 155 -17.51 -6.85 -10.41
N VAL A 156 -18.29 -7.17 -11.43
CA VAL A 156 -18.60 -6.26 -12.53
C VAL A 156 -20.10 -6.28 -12.81
N ARG A 157 -20.67 -5.11 -13.13
CA ARG A 157 -22.04 -4.96 -13.63
C ARG A 157 -22.10 -3.93 -14.75
N PRO A 158 -23.16 -3.91 -15.57
CA PRO A 158 -23.42 -2.79 -16.48
C PRO A 158 -23.52 -1.46 -15.71
N ALA A 159 -23.18 -0.35 -16.36
CA ALA A 159 -23.28 0.99 -15.76
C ALA A 159 -24.73 1.43 -15.49
N GLY A 160 -25.67 0.90 -16.29
CA GLY A 160 -27.12 1.05 -16.06
C GLY A 160 -27.68 -0.02 -15.14
N ASP A 161 -28.95 -0.36 -15.35
CA ASP A 161 -29.62 -1.45 -14.64
C ASP A 161 -29.06 -2.79 -15.09
N GLY A 162 -28.63 -3.63 -14.16
CA GLY A 162 -28.10 -4.94 -14.44
C GLY A 162 -27.52 -5.61 -13.19
N GLU A 163 -27.57 -6.93 -13.19
CA GLU A 163 -27.03 -7.72 -12.09
C GLU A 163 -25.51 -7.75 -12.10
N ALA A 164 -24.93 -7.69 -10.91
CA ALA A 164 -23.50 -7.87 -10.74
C ALA A 164 -23.13 -9.36 -10.84
N ARG A 165 -22.02 -9.63 -11.54
CA ARG A 165 -21.43 -10.96 -11.56
C ARG A 165 -20.01 -10.94 -11.01
N VAL A 166 -19.53 -12.04 -10.52
CA VAL A 166 -18.13 -12.22 -10.15
C VAL A 166 -17.26 -12.11 -11.39
N LEU A 167 -16.22 -11.30 -11.30
CA LEU A 167 -15.18 -11.19 -12.32
C LEU A 167 -13.91 -11.94 -11.88
N LEU A 168 -13.38 -11.65 -10.69
CA LEU A 168 -12.23 -12.32 -10.10
C LEU A 168 -12.55 -12.74 -8.67
N ASN A 169 -12.24 -13.99 -8.33
CA ASN A 169 -12.35 -14.48 -6.96
C ASN A 169 -10.99 -14.99 -6.46
N PRO A 170 -10.17 -14.15 -5.83
CA PRO A 170 -8.85 -14.53 -5.34
C PRO A 170 -8.90 -15.69 -4.32
N ASN A 171 -10.02 -15.88 -3.61
CA ASN A 171 -10.16 -16.94 -2.62
C ASN A 171 -10.14 -18.35 -3.23
N THR A 172 -10.17 -18.46 -4.57
CA THR A 172 -10.14 -19.75 -5.29
C THR A 172 -8.80 -20.01 -5.99
N TRP A 173 -7.81 -19.13 -5.83
CA TRP A 173 -6.55 -19.23 -6.57
C TRP A 173 -5.53 -20.17 -5.93
N SER A 174 -5.61 -20.37 -4.63
CA SER A 174 -4.82 -21.36 -3.89
C SER A 174 -5.62 -21.96 -2.75
N GLU A 175 -5.30 -23.19 -2.37
CA GLU A 175 -5.99 -23.90 -1.29
C GLU A 175 -5.69 -23.29 0.09
N ASP A 176 -4.46 -22.82 0.28
CA ASP A 176 -3.97 -22.21 1.52
C ASP A 176 -4.24 -20.69 1.61
N GLY A 177 -4.78 -20.08 0.54
CA GLY A 177 -5.10 -18.64 0.49
C GLY A 177 -3.87 -17.74 0.37
N THR A 178 -2.70 -18.26 0.00
CA THR A 178 -1.44 -17.50 -0.10
C THR A 178 -1.32 -16.69 -1.39
N VAL A 179 -2.14 -16.97 -2.42
CA VAL A 179 -2.15 -16.19 -3.68
C VAL A 179 -3.12 -15.03 -3.56
N ALA A 180 -2.63 -13.80 -3.72
CA ALA A 180 -3.39 -12.58 -3.55
C ALA A 180 -3.56 -11.77 -4.85
N LEU A 181 -4.69 -11.04 -4.95
CA LEU A 181 -4.87 -9.99 -5.95
C LEU A 181 -4.05 -8.76 -5.54
N SER A 182 -2.99 -8.46 -6.27
CA SER A 182 -2.01 -7.43 -5.96
C SER A 182 -2.08 -6.19 -6.87
N ALA A 183 -2.84 -6.27 -7.97
CA ALA A 183 -3.13 -5.15 -8.86
C ALA A 183 -4.47 -5.38 -9.55
N PHE A 184 -5.21 -4.30 -9.83
CA PHE A 184 -6.47 -4.34 -10.57
C PHE A 184 -6.65 -3.03 -11.34
N SER A 185 -6.61 -3.09 -12.66
CA SER A 185 -6.72 -1.93 -13.53
C SER A 185 -7.59 -2.26 -14.74
N PRO A 186 -8.85 -1.80 -14.77
CA PRO A 186 -9.71 -1.92 -15.96
C PRO A 186 -9.27 -0.93 -17.04
N SER A 187 -9.37 -1.34 -18.30
CA SER A 187 -9.17 -0.45 -19.46
C SER A 187 -10.19 0.70 -19.47
N PRO A 188 -9.91 1.84 -20.13
CA PRO A 188 -10.81 2.99 -20.16
C PRO A 188 -12.22 2.65 -20.66
N ASP A 189 -12.34 1.79 -21.67
CA ASP A 189 -13.60 1.29 -22.22
C ASP A 189 -14.24 0.16 -21.37
N GLY A 190 -13.54 -0.34 -20.36
CA GLY A 190 -13.96 -1.44 -19.52
C GLY A 190 -13.96 -2.82 -20.19
N ARG A 191 -13.41 -2.95 -21.39
CA ARG A 191 -13.39 -4.21 -22.13
C ARG A 191 -12.41 -5.22 -21.53
N TYR A 192 -11.28 -4.75 -21.08
CA TYR A 192 -10.22 -5.56 -20.50
C TYR A 192 -9.95 -5.19 -19.04
N VAL A 193 -9.33 -6.10 -18.32
CA VAL A 193 -8.77 -5.85 -16.98
C VAL A 193 -7.36 -6.42 -16.94
N ALA A 194 -6.38 -5.57 -16.66
CA ALA A 194 -5.06 -6.02 -16.24
C ALA A 194 -5.08 -6.23 -14.72
N TYR A 195 -4.63 -7.40 -14.25
CA TYR A 195 -4.63 -7.73 -12.83
C TYR A 195 -3.35 -8.46 -12.44
N GLY A 196 -2.90 -8.25 -11.20
CA GLY A 196 -1.69 -8.85 -10.66
C GLY A 196 -1.99 -9.93 -9.65
N LYS A 197 -1.20 -10.99 -9.67
CA LYS A 197 -1.12 -11.99 -8.61
C LYS A 197 0.22 -11.88 -7.91
N SER A 198 0.19 -11.95 -6.58
CA SER A 198 1.39 -12.14 -5.75
C SER A 198 1.22 -13.40 -4.90
N GLU A 199 2.32 -14.07 -4.60
CA GLU A 199 2.34 -15.33 -3.88
C GLU A 199 3.06 -15.18 -2.55
N SER A 200 2.52 -15.83 -1.50
CA SER A 200 3.14 -15.93 -0.18
C SER A 200 3.59 -14.60 0.45
N GLY A 201 2.86 -13.51 0.18
CA GLY A 201 3.18 -12.18 0.69
C GLY A 201 4.36 -11.49 0.00
N SER A 202 4.85 -12.04 -1.11
CA SER A 202 5.91 -11.42 -1.91
C SER A 202 5.43 -10.10 -2.53
N ASP A 203 6.34 -9.13 -2.64
CA ASP A 203 6.12 -7.91 -3.41
C ASP A 203 6.15 -8.15 -4.92
N TRP A 204 6.70 -9.28 -5.36
CA TRP A 204 6.69 -9.66 -6.76
C TRP A 204 5.28 -9.98 -7.23
N LYS A 205 4.92 -9.39 -8.38
CA LYS A 205 3.64 -9.63 -9.05
C LYS A 205 3.88 -10.22 -10.43
N THR A 206 3.00 -11.10 -10.83
CA THR A 206 2.82 -11.45 -12.25
C THR A 206 1.52 -10.82 -12.71
N LEU A 207 1.57 -10.01 -13.78
CA LEU A 207 0.39 -9.40 -14.36
C LEU A 207 -0.22 -10.32 -15.43
N TYR A 208 -1.53 -10.29 -15.50
CA TYR A 208 -2.37 -11.00 -16.46
C TYR A 208 -3.41 -10.04 -17.04
N VAL A 209 -3.94 -10.36 -18.19
CA VAL A 209 -5.06 -9.64 -18.79
C VAL A 209 -6.26 -10.58 -18.96
N MET A 210 -7.46 -10.05 -18.75
CA MET A 210 -8.73 -10.76 -18.90
C MET A 210 -9.69 -9.96 -19.80
N ASP A 211 -10.36 -10.63 -20.74
CA ASP A 211 -11.54 -10.07 -21.39
C ASP A 211 -12.73 -10.10 -20.44
N VAL A 212 -13.26 -8.93 -20.15
CA VAL A 212 -14.33 -8.78 -19.14
C VAL A 212 -15.63 -9.42 -19.61
N SER A 213 -15.92 -9.49 -20.89
CA SER A 213 -17.18 -10.05 -21.40
C SER A 213 -17.23 -11.55 -21.27
N SER A 214 -16.17 -12.23 -21.70
CA SER A 214 -16.05 -13.70 -21.61
C SER A 214 -15.65 -14.17 -20.21
N GLY A 215 -14.90 -13.35 -19.46
CA GLY A 215 -14.24 -13.74 -18.21
C GLY A 215 -13.02 -14.65 -18.43
N GLU A 216 -12.52 -14.72 -19.66
CA GLU A 216 -11.36 -15.55 -20.01
C GLU A 216 -10.07 -14.75 -19.90
N ALA A 217 -9.04 -15.40 -19.36
CA ALA A 217 -7.69 -14.83 -19.36
C ALA A 217 -7.11 -14.84 -20.78
N MET A 218 -6.48 -13.74 -21.14
CA MET A 218 -5.71 -13.61 -22.36
C MET A 218 -4.34 -14.31 -22.22
N ARG A 219 -3.50 -14.23 -23.24
CA ARG A 219 -2.17 -14.88 -23.23
C ARG A 219 -1.10 -14.03 -22.55
N ASP A 220 -1.43 -12.81 -22.25
CA ASP A 220 -0.55 -11.80 -21.69
C ASP A 220 -0.13 -12.21 -20.29
N THR A 221 1.18 -12.34 -20.08
CA THR A 221 1.79 -12.70 -18.80
C THR A 221 3.06 -11.91 -18.63
N ILE A 222 3.07 -11.01 -17.63
CA ILE A 222 4.16 -10.07 -17.40
C ILE A 222 4.72 -10.31 -16.01
N ARG A 223 6.00 -10.59 -15.93
CA ARG A 223 6.75 -10.92 -14.70
C ARG A 223 7.67 -9.78 -14.27
N TRP A 224 8.24 -9.94 -13.08
CA TRP A 224 9.24 -9.05 -12.49
C TRP A 224 8.71 -7.64 -12.24
N VAL A 225 7.43 -7.56 -11.87
CA VAL A 225 6.77 -6.32 -11.49
C VAL A 225 6.76 -6.20 -9.97
N LYS A 226 7.21 -5.05 -9.46
CA LYS A 226 7.09 -4.62 -8.05
C LYS A 226 6.68 -3.16 -8.01
N PHE A 227 5.93 -2.75 -7.00
CA PHE A 227 5.58 -1.35 -6.70
C PHE A 227 5.02 -0.57 -7.90
N SER A 228 4.40 -1.26 -8.83
CA SER A 228 3.80 -0.69 -10.03
C SER A 228 2.44 -1.33 -10.30
N ASN A 229 1.55 -0.57 -10.90
CA ASN A 229 0.26 -1.04 -11.40
C ASN A 229 0.20 -0.77 -12.91
N PRO A 230 -0.56 -1.57 -13.66
CA PRO A 230 -0.81 -1.31 -15.08
C PRO A 230 -1.57 0.01 -15.25
N THR A 231 -1.08 0.88 -16.13
CA THR A 231 -1.72 2.14 -16.51
C THR A 231 -2.01 2.13 -18.00
N TRP A 232 -3.29 2.06 -18.35
CA TRP A 232 -3.75 1.90 -19.72
C TRP A 232 -3.53 3.15 -20.56
N THR A 233 -3.26 2.96 -21.84
CA THR A 233 -3.47 3.99 -22.85
C THR A 233 -4.97 4.23 -23.06
N GLU A 234 -5.37 5.44 -23.51
CA GLU A 234 -6.78 5.81 -23.67
C GLU A 234 -7.50 4.93 -24.68
N ASP A 235 -6.80 4.49 -25.74
CA ASP A 235 -7.32 3.57 -26.76
C ASP A 235 -7.52 2.12 -26.24
N GLY A 236 -6.95 1.79 -25.07
CA GLY A 236 -7.01 0.46 -24.48
C GLY A 236 -6.24 -0.62 -25.25
N GLU A 237 -5.34 -0.24 -26.18
CA GLU A 237 -4.54 -1.18 -26.96
C GLU A 237 -3.36 -1.76 -26.17
N GLY A 238 -2.97 -1.11 -25.05
CA GLY A 238 -1.91 -1.56 -24.17
C GLY A 238 -1.84 -0.76 -22.87
N PHE A 239 -0.80 -1.01 -22.10
CA PHE A 239 -0.59 -0.33 -20.82
C PHE A 239 0.89 -0.15 -20.48
N PHE A 240 1.17 0.88 -19.73
CA PHE A 240 2.48 1.12 -19.12
C PHE A 240 2.59 0.41 -17.78
N TYR A 241 3.80 -0.05 -17.44
CA TYR A 241 4.09 -0.70 -16.16
C TYR A 241 5.56 -0.60 -15.80
N GLY A 242 5.87 -0.62 -14.50
CA GLY A 242 7.24 -0.66 -13.99
C GLY A 242 7.73 -2.10 -13.81
N ARG A 243 8.94 -2.38 -14.32
CA ARG A 243 9.60 -3.67 -14.22
C ARG A 243 11.02 -3.52 -13.71
N TYR A 244 11.44 -4.45 -12.88
CA TYR A 244 12.83 -4.62 -12.46
C TYR A 244 13.55 -5.65 -13.33
N PRO A 245 14.90 -5.64 -13.35
CA PRO A 245 15.66 -6.72 -13.95
C PRO A 245 15.27 -8.08 -13.37
N GLU A 246 15.25 -9.11 -14.23
CA GLU A 246 15.00 -10.47 -13.78
C GLU A 246 16.08 -10.90 -12.78
N PRO A 247 15.73 -11.34 -11.56
CA PRO A 247 16.69 -11.86 -10.60
C PRO A 247 17.36 -13.14 -11.12
N GLN A 248 18.55 -13.44 -10.62
CA GLN A 248 19.14 -14.76 -10.86
C GLN A 248 18.28 -15.85 -10.21
N GLU A 249 18.41 -17.08 -10.73
CA GLU A 249 17.66 -18.22 -10.21
C GLU A 249 17.98 -18.42 -8.71
N GLY A 250 16.94 -18.46 -7.87
CA GLY A 250 17.05 -18.55 -6.40
C GLY A 250 17.22 -17.21 -5.68
N GLU A 251 17.51 -16.10 -6.38
CA GLU A 251 17.81 -14.80 -5.73
C GLU A 251 16.60 -13.84 -5.71
N ALA A 252 15.40 -14.30 -6.06
CA ALA A 252 14.23 -13.42 -6.18
C ALA A 252 13.89 -12.65 -4.87
N TYR A 253 14.19 -13.22 -3.70
CA TYR A 253 13.95 -12.60 -2.40
C TYR A 253 15.14 -11.77 -1.89
N GLU A 254 16.34 -12.01 -2.41
CA GLU A 254 17.58 -11.31 -2.02
C GLU A 254 17.97 -10.20 -3.00
N ALA A 255 17.39 -10.23 -4.22
CA ALA A 255 17.71 -9.28 -5.27
C ALA A 255 17.44 -7.84 -4.82
N LYS A 256 18.43 -6.97 -5.02
CA LYS A 256 18.29 -5.54 -4.74
C LYS A 256 17.15 -4.96 -5.58
N THR A 257 16.28 -4.20 -4.94
CA THR A 257 15.19 -3.47 -5.60
C THR A 257 15.75 -2.20 -6.24
N THR A 258 16.48 -2.35 -7.34
CA THR A 258 17.14 -1.27 -8.10
C THR A 258 17.01 -1.50 -9.60
N GLY A 259 17.10 -0.43 -10.38
CA GLY A 259 17.04 -0.51 -11.85
C GLY A 259 15.63 -0.71 -12.39
N GLN A 260 14.62 -0.16 -11.71
CA GLN A 260 13.27 -0.13 -12.27
C GLN A 260 13.27 0.64 -13.58
N SER A 261 12.55 0.14 -14.56
CA SER A 261 12.31 0.81 -15.84
C SER A 261 10.83 0.69 -16.21
N ILE A 262 10.31 1.67 -16.93
CA ILE A 262 8.94 1.68 -17.41
C ILE A 262 8.89 1.09 -18.81
N TYR A 263 7.98 0.16 -19.02
CA TYR A 263 7.71 -0.50 -20.29
C TYR A 263 6.29 -0.25 -20.72
N TYR A 264 6.07 -0.34 -22.03
CA TYR A 264 4.75 -0.44 -22.65
C TYR A 264 4.53 -1.85 -23.15
N HIS A 265 3.42 -2.45 -22.73
CA HIS A 265 2.95 -3.75 -23.18
C HIS A 265 1.77 -3.56 -24.14
N GLU A 266 1.88 -4.08 -25.34
CA GLU A 266 0.80 -4.14 -26.33
C GLU A 266 0.00 -5.43 -26.14
N LEU A 267 -1.32 -5.35 -26.07
CA LEU A 267 -2.16 -6.50 -25.82
C LEU A 267 -1.96 -7.63 -26.83
N GLY A 268 -1.90 -8.85 -26.32
CA GLY A 268 -1.75 -10.06 -27.12
C GLY A 268 -0.33 -10.36 -27.59
N THR A 269 0.66 -9.53 -27.22
CA THR A 269 2.08 -9.74 -27.51
C THR A 269 2.77 -10.48 -26.36
N LYS A 270 4.03 -10.86 -26.55
CA LYS A 270 4.86 -11.43 -25.47
C LYS A 270 5.58 -10.32 -24.75
N GLN A 271 5.83 -10.50 -23.44
CA GLN A 271 6.65 -9.58 -22.63
C GLN A 271 8.03 -9.26 -23.24
N SER A 272 8.61 -10.18 -24.02
CA SER A 272 9.89 -9.95 -24.70
C SER A 272 9.81 -8.94 -25.85
N GLU A 273 8.61 -8.58 -26.25
CA GLU A 273 8.31 -7.60 -27.31
C GLU A 273 7.97 -6.22 -26.72
N ASP A 274 7.90 -6.12 -25.38
CA ASP A 274 7.58 -4.89 -24.68
C ASP A 274 8.62 -3.81 -24.93
N ARG A 275 8.17 -2.60 -25.16
CA ARG A 275 9.00 -1.45 -25.48
C ARG A 275 9.43 -0.71 -24.21
N LEU A 276 10.73 -0.44 -24.07
CA LEU A 276 11.24 0.44 -23.02
C LEU A 276 10.75 1.86 -23.26
N VAL A 277 10.18 2.49 -22.25
CA VAL A 277 9.60 3.84 -22.33
C VAL A 277 10.38 4.83 -21.48
N TYR A 278 10.80 4.46 -20.26
CA TYR A 278 11.53 5.34 -19.38
C TYR A 278 12.50 4.59 -18.47
N GLU A 279 13.70 5.11 -18.32
CA GLU A 279 14.70 4.61 -17.37
C GLU A 279 15.65 5.71 -16.91
N ARG A 280 16.31 5.50 -15.78
CA ARG A 280 17.33 6.39 -15.21
C ARG A 280 18.57 5.57 -14.81
N PRO A 281 19.39 5.17 -15.78
CA PRO A 281 20.59 4.36 -15.52
C PRO A 281 21.66 5.12 -14.71
N ASP A 282 21.60 6.46 -14.70
CA ASP A 282 22.43 7.34 -13.88
C ASP A 282 22.10 7.24 -12.38
N ASN A 283 20.86 6.89 -12.02
CA ASN A 283 20.46 6.64 -10.63
C ASN A 283 19.55 5.40 -10.54
N PRO A 284 20.10 4.19 -10.46
CA PRO A 284 19.33 2.94 -10.42
C PRO A 284 18.52 2.73 -9.14
N LYS A 285 18.65 3.61 -8.14
CA LYS A 285 17.84 3.55 -6.90
C LYS A 285 16.47 4.17 -7.05
N LEU A 286 16.23 4.89 -8.16
CA LEU A 286 14.94 5.50 -8.42
C LEU A 286 13.89 4.43 -8.68
N GLY A 287 12.72 4.61 -8.06
CA GLY A 287 11.48 3.95 -8.40
C GLY A 287 10.55 4.92 -9.14
N PHE A 288 9.66 4.37 -9.96
CA PHE A 288 8.77 5.15 -10.80
C PHE A 288 7.34 4.73 -10.59
N SER A 289 6.44 5.69 -10.41
CA SER A 289 5.02 5.52 -10.66
C SER A 289 4.62 6.19 -11.97
N VAL A 290 3.64 5.61 -12.64
CA VAL A 290 3.17 6.11 -13.93
C VAL A 290 1.67 6.31 -13.90
N ASP A 291 1.22 7.37 -14.55
CA ASP A 291 -0.18 7.63 -14.82
C ASP A 291 -0.36 8.23 -16.22
N VAL A 292 -1.55 8.09 -16.79
CA VAL A 292 -1.95 8.74 -18.04
C VAL A 292 -3.04 9.74 -17.70
N THR A 293 -2.89 10.97 -18.17
CA THR A 293 -3.90 12.02 -17.96
C THR A 293 -5.26 11.58 -18.46
N HIS A 294 -6.34 12.07 -17.86
CA HIS A 294 -7.71 11.67 -18.18
C HIS A 294 -8.09 11.88 -19.66
N ASP A 295 -7.50 12.87 -20.29
CA ASP A 295 -7.64 13.16 -21.73
C ASP A 295 -6.73 12.28 -22.63
N GLY A 296 -5.95 11.38 -22.03
CA GLY A 296 -5.02 10.50 -22.75
C GLY A 296 -3.79 11.19 -23.32
N ARG A 297 -3.61 12.49 -23.06
CA ARG A 297 -2.58 13.30 -23.73
C ARG A 297 -1.19 13.08 -23.17
N TYR A 298 -1.04 13.00 -21.85
CA TYR A 298 0.28 12.91 -21.23
C TYR A 298 0.47 11.62 -20.44
N LEU A 299 1.65 11.02 -20.61
CA LEU A 299 2.20 10.07 -19.66
C LEU A 299 2.94 10.86 -18.59
N VAL A 300 2.55 10.66 -17.35
CA VAL A 300 3.15 11.24 -16.15
C VAL A 300 4.05 10.19 -15.50
N VAL A 301 5.30 10.54 -15.26
CA VAL A 301 6.25 9.70 -14.50
C VAL A 301 6.68 10.45 -13.25
N GLU A 302 6.32 9.92 -12.09
CA GLU A 302 6.82 10.39 -10.80
C GLU A 302 8.00 9.51 -10.39
N ALA A 303 9.17 10.14 -10.16
CA ALA A 303 10.40 9.46 -9.76
C ALA A 303 10.71 9.77 -8.29
N SER A 304 11.00 8.73 -7.48
CA SER A 304 11.39 8.87 -6.08
C SER A 304 12.49 7.87 -5.71
N GLU A 305 13.31 8.18 -4.69
CA GLU A 305 14.36 7.27 -4.24
C GLU A 305 13.92 6.51 -2.99
N GLY A 306 13.74 5.19 -3.12
CA GLY A 306 13.37 4.30 -2.03
C GLY A 306 12.09 4.75 -1.32
N THR A 307 12.16 4.99 0.00
CA THR A 307 11.04 5.47 0.82
C THR A 307 11.05 6.98 1.04
N SER A 308 11.91 7.72 0.32
CA SER A 308 11.92 9.17 0.38
C SER A 308 10.58 9.73 -0.11
N PRO A 309 9.95 10.67 0.60
CA PRO A 309 8.75 11.33 0.10
C PRO A 309 9.06 12.34 -1.02
N LYS A 310 10.34 12.69 -1.22
CA LYS A 310 10.75 13.63 -2.24
C LYS A 310 10.71 13.00 -3.61
N SER A 311 10.20 13.73 -4.59
CA SER A 311 10.00 13.23 -5.95
C SER A 311 10.35 14.28 -7.01
N GLU A 312 10.47 13.82 -8.23
CA GLU A 312 10.49 14.61 -9.46
C GLU A 312 9.34 14.15 -10.35
N VAL A 313 8.89 15.00 -11.25
CA VAL A 313 7.79 14.70 -12.18
C VAL A 313 8.24 14.98 -13.60
N TYR A 314 8.10 13.99 -14.45
CA TYR A 314 8.39 14.05 -15.88
C TYR A 314 7.13 13.77 -16.69
N LEU A 315 7.00 14.45 -17.81
CA LEU A 315 5.88 14.31 -18.74
C LEU A 315 6.38 13.87 -20.10
N LYS A 316 5.50 13.13 -20.80
CA LYS A 316 5.63 12.82 -22.20
C LYS A 316 4.30 13.03 -22.89
N ASP A 317 4.28 13.79 -24.00
CA ASP A 317 3.09 13.96 -24.84
C ASP A 317 2.85 12.68 -25.68
N LEU A 318 1.72 12.03 -25.45
CA LEU A 318 1.30 10.80 -26.14
C LEU A 318 0.54 11.05 -27.45
N THR A 319 0.24 12.33 -27.78
CA THR A 319 -0.45 12.67 -29.03
C THR A 319 0.46 12.66 -30.25
N ALA A 320 1.79 12.54 -30.04
CA ALA A 320 2.75 12.27 -31.10
C ALA A 320 2.47 10.90 -31.76
N ASP A 321 3.08 10.63 -32.91
CA ASP A 321 2.96 9.35 -33.61
C ASP A 321 3.07 8.17 -32.59
N SER A 322 2.15 7.21 -32.69
CA SER A 322 2.02 6.09 -31.74
C SER A 322 3.33 5.32 -31.50
N THR A 323 4.23 5.33 -32.49
CA THR A 323 5.58 4.75 -32.37
C THR A 323 6.49 5.58 -31.44
N GLU A 324 6.40 6.90 -31.47
CA GLU A 324 7.18 7.79 -30.61
C GLU A 324 6.60 7.84 -29.17
N ALA A 325 5.29 7.70 -29.03
CA ALA A 325 4.61 7.71 -27.73
C ALA A 325 5.14 6.63 -26.77
N THR A 326 5.65 5.54 -27.30
CA THR A 326 6.11 4.37 -26.53
C THR A 326 7.62 4.12 -26.57
N THR A 327 8.41 5.17 -26.82
CA THR A 327 9.88 5.14 -26.82
C THR A 327 10.45 6.00 -25.69
N PRO A 328 11.75 5.90 -25.34
CA PRO A 328 12.36 6.72 -24.28
C PRO A 328 12.47 8.22 -24.61
N GLU A 329 12.39 8.59 -25.87
CA GLU A 329 12.55 9.97 -26.29
C GLU A 329 11.31 10.82 -25.97
N GLY A 330 11.48 12.13 -25.88
CA GLY A 330 10.40 13.10 -25.75
C GLY A 330 9.89 13.36 -24.33
N PHE A 331 10.55 12.81 -23.30
CA PHE A 331 10.27 13.22 -21.92
C PHE A 331 10.85 14.61 -21.62
N PHE A 332 10.10 15.39 -20.86
CA PHE A 332 10.54 16.68 -20.35
C PHE A 332 10.12 16.84 -18.89
N PRO A 333 10.89 17.58 -18.09
CA PRO A 333 10.57 17.75 -16.68
C PRO A 333 9.41 18.74 -16.50
N LEU A 334 8.44 18.35 -15.67
CA LEU A 334 7.47 19.26 -15.08
C LEU A 334 8.04 19.84 -13.77
N ILE A 335 8.66 18.99 -12.96
CA ILE A 335 9.27 19.36 -11.67
C ILE A 335 10.56 18.55 -11.46
N GLU A 336 11.67 19.25 -11.21
CA GLU A 336 12.97 18.66 -10.91
C GLU A 336 13.47 19.09 -9.52
N GLY A 337 14.41 18.30 -8.94
CA GLY A 337 15.26 18.73 -7.84
C GLY A 337 15.17 17.90 -6.57
N PHE A 338 14.30 16.93 -6.42
CA PHE A 338 14.12 16.10 -5.20
C PHE A 338 14.14 16.90 -3.88
N ASP A 339 13.58 18.09 -3.87
CA ASP A 339 13.61 19.00 -2.72
C ASP A 339 12.35 18.91 -1.85
N ALA A 340 11.22 18.48 -2.44
CA ALA A 340 9.94 18.31 -1.78
C ALA A 340 9.19 17.09 -2.31
N GLN A 341 8.04 16.79 -1.72
CA GLN A 341 7.07 15.84 -2.24
C GLN A 341 6.21 16.51 -3.30
N TYR A 342 6.01 15.83 -4.41
CA TYR A 342 5.15 16.27 -5.50
C TYR A 342 4.30 15.09 -5.95
N ASN A 343 2.98 15.21 -5.78
CA ASN A 343 1.99 14.24 -6.22
C ASN A 343 1.09 14.90 -7.25
N VAL A 344 1.08 14.42 -8.47
CA VAL A 344 0.13 14.89 -9.49
C VAL A 344 -1.25 14.35 -9.15
N ARG A 345 -2.22 15.27 -8.98
CA ARG A 345 -3.61 14.94 -8.61
C ARG A 345 -4.56 14.97 -9.80
N GLY A 346 -4.09 15.41 -10.94
CA GLY A 346 -4.82 15.46 -12.21
C GLY A 346 -4.38 16.63 -13.06
N SER A 347 -5.03 16.78 -14.20
CA SER A 347 -4.73 17.84 -15.17
C SER A 347 -6.00 18.38 -15.84
N ASP A 348 -5.87 19.58 -16.42
CA ASP A 348 -6.83 20.18 -17.35
C ASP A 348 -6.00 20.71 -18.54
N GLY A 349 -5.97 19.96 -19.63
CA GLY A 349 -5.08 20.20 -20.77
C GLY A 349 -3.58 20.21 -20.35
N SER A 350 -2.87 21.32 -20.55
CA SER A 350 -1.46 21.49 -20.12
C SER A 350 -1.27 21.89 -18.65
N THR A 351 -2.34 22.15 -17.91
CA THR A 351 -2.27 22.55 -16.51
C THR A 351 -2.36 21.34 -15.59
N PHE A 352 -1.32 21.10 -14.79
CA PHE A 352 -1.25 20.02 -13.81
C PHE A 352 -1.53 20.53 -12.41
N PHE A 353 -2.36 19.84 -11.65
CA PHE A 353 -2.65 20.11 -10.26
C PHE A 353 -1.76 19.22 -9.39
N VAL A 354 -0.83 19.85 -8.68
CA VAL A 354 0.20 19.15 -7.90
C VAL A 354 0.04 19.45 -6.43
N GLU A 355 -0.15 18.42 -5.63
CA GLU A 355 -0.01 18.50 -4.18
C GLU A 355 1.47 18.50 -3.83
N THR A 356 1.89 19.43 -2.99
CA THR A 356 3.29 19.53 -2.57
C THR A 356 3.42 20.06 -1.15
N ASN A 357 4.48 19.64 -0.46
CA ASN A 357 4.91 20.22 0.81
C ASN A 357 6.05 21.24 0.65
N LEU A 358 6.36 21.66 -0.58
CA LEU A 358 7.34 22.72 -0.82
C LEU A 358 6.88 24.02 -0.15
N ASP A 359 7.68 24.54 0.80
CA ASP A 359 7.36 25.71 1.62
C ASP A 359 5.96 25.67 2.27
N ALA A 360 5.42 24.46 2.50
CA ALA A 360 4.09 24.19 3.03
C ALA A 360 4.05 22.85 3.75
N PRO A 361 4.58 22.73 4.99
CA PRO A 361 4.70 21.46 5.71
C PRO A 361 3.39 20.65 5.87
N THR A 362 2.24 21.30 5.90
CA THR A 362 0.92 20.65 5.97
C THR A 362 0.29 20.41 4.60
N GLY A 363 1.02 20.74 3.53
CA GLY A 363 0.61 20.53 2.13
C GLY A 363 -0.20 21.68 1.55
N ARG A 364 -0.02 21.90 0.27
CA ARG A 364 -0.80 22.81 -0.58
C ARG A 364 -1.00 22.19 -1.96
N ILE A 365 -1.95 22.72 -2.74
CA ILE A 365 -2.12 22.34 -4.14
C ILE A 365 -1.79 23.54 -5.03
N VAL A 366 -0.92 23.32 -5.99
CA VAL A 366 -0.52 24.30 -6.99
C VAL A 366 -0.93 23.85 -8.40
N ALA A 367 -1.22 24.81 -9.26
CA ALA A 367 -1.36 24.58 -10.69
C ALA A 367 -0.02 24.89 -11.35
N VAL A 368 0.46 23.98 -12.18
CA VAL A 368 1.71 24.04 -12.93
C VAL A 368 1.39 23.87 -14.41
N ASP A 369 1.80 24.81 -15.24
CA ASP A 369 1.61 24.70 -16.69
C ASP A 369 2.79 23.94 -17.31
N ALA A 370 2.53 22.84 -18.01
CA ALA A 370 3.53 22.05 -18.71
C ALA A 370 4.32 22.82 -19.78
N GLU A 371 3.72 23.86 -20.36
CA GLU A 371 4.39 24.72 -21.33
C GLU A 371 5.31 25.77 -20.68
N ASN A 372 5.08 26.06 -19.39
CA ASN A 372 5.90 26.99 -18.58
C ASN A 372 6.00 26.51 -17.14
N PRO A 373 6.79 25.46 -16.85
CA PRO A 373 6.82 24.82 -15.53
C PRO A 373 7.68 25.56 -14.48
N ALA A 374 8.18 26.76 -14.79
CA ALA A 374 9.00 27.54 -13.86
C ALA A 374 8.25 27.81 -12.54
N ARG A 375 8.93 27.69 -11.40
CA ARG A 375 8.30 27.80 -10.07
C ARG A 375 7.63 29.14 -9.81
N GLU A 376 8.16 30.20 -10.41
CA GLU A 376 7.64 31.55 -10.30
C GLU A 376 6.27 31.75 -10.98
N THR A 377 5.91 30.79 -11.86
CA THR A 377 4.61 30.81 -12.57
C THR A 377 3.54 29.97 -11.90
N TRP A 378 3.89 29.19 -10.87
CA TRP A 378 2.95 28.34 -10.17
C TRP A 378 1.85 29.13 -9.49
N THR A 379 0.62 28.70 -9.65
CA THR A 379 -0.55 29.30 -9.01
C THR A 379 -1.05 28.43 -7.87
N THR A 380 -1.12 28.96 -6.65
CA THR A 380 -1.70 28.21 -5.52
C THR A 380 -3.21 28.14 -5.67
N ILE A 381 -3.72 26.91 -5.75
CA ILE A 381 -5.16 26.60 -5.85
C ILE A 381 -5.76 26.34 -4.47
N VAL A 382 -5.06 25.50 -3.65
CA VAL A 382 -5.42 25.27 -2.26
C VAL A 382 -4.22 25.69 -1.41
N PRO A 383 -4.35 26.77 -0.61
CA PRO A 383 -3.26 27.19 0.26
C PRO A 383 -3.07 26.24 1.44
N GLU A 384 -1.86 26.23 1.97
CA GLU A 384 -1.54 25.59 3.23
C GLU A 384 -2.45 26.10 4.36
N ARG A 385 -2.75 25.22 5.30
CA ARG A 385 -3.48 25.53 6.55
C ARG A 385 -2.67 25.04 7.75
N GLU A 386 -2.50 25.89 8.76
CA GLU A 386 -1.79 25.53 9.99
C GLU A 386 -2.54 24.48 10.83
N ASP A 387 -3.88 24.43 10.71
CA ASP A 387 -4.79 23.59 11.51
C ASP A 387 -5.23 22.30 10.80
N ALA A 388 -4.82 22.10 9.55
CA ALA A 388 -5.22 20.96 8.74
C ALA A 388 -4.16 20.58 7.72
N VAL A 389 -4.04 19.27 7.47
CA VAL A 389 -3.17 18.69 6.43
C VAL A 389 -4.00 18.37 5.21
N VAL A 390 -3.49 18.69 4.01
CA VAL A 390 -4.04 18.16 2.76
C VAL A 390 -3.76 16.65 2.76
N LYS A 391 -4.82 15.86 2.79
CA LYS A 391 -4.72 14.39 2.87
C LYS A 391 -4.94 13.72 1.53
N ASP A 392 -5.86 14.27 0.76
CA ASP A 392 -6.24 13.77 -0.55
C ASP A 392 -6.95 14.85 -1.36
N ALA A 393 -6.83 14.78 -2.68
CA ALA A 393 -7.49 15.69 -3.61
C ALA A 393 -7.69 15.01 -4.95
N ASP A 394 -8.86 15.21 -5.53
CA ASP A 394 -9.22 14.74 -6.87
C ASP A 394 -9.67 15.91 -7.75
N VAL A 395 -9.31 15.82 -9.04
CA VAL A 395 -9.83 16.73 -10.08
C VAL A 395 -11.12 16.13 -10.62
N ILE A 396 -12.22 16.88 -10.52
CA ILE A 396 -13.52 16.46 -11.03
C ILE A 396 -13.86 17.38 -12.21
N GLY A 397 -13.92 16.81 -13.40
CA GLY A 397 -14.27 17.49 -14.65
C GLY A 397 -15.74 17.34 -15.02
#